data_cd856224c092539dbd2682edcd387a9d
#
_entry.id   cd856224c092539dbd2682edcd387a9d
#
_cell.length_a   1.000
_cell.length_b   1.000
_cell.length_c   1.000
_cell.angle_alpha   90.00
_cell.angle_beta   90.00
_cell.angle_gamma   90.00
#
_symmetry.space_group_name_H-M   'P 1'
#
loop_
_entity.id
_entity.type
_entity.pdbx_description
1 polymer ?
#
loop_
_entity_poly.entity_id
_entity_poly.type
_entity_poly.pdbx_seq_one_letter_code
_entity_poly.pdbx_strand_id
1 'polypeptide(L)'
;MSDDTLIACLATSPPPLLAAYAHLKHEESVLVTGWRRTGDEEFMVGVRWPAAFGDLPYDPRLLTQTIRQSGLLVAHAVYEVPLTHQTMLDTLDFTVAPRFRAPLGQPSELDVRVTVEETAGNRRAGSSLHMRIHLIRDGVTVARAETEFRWISPRVYRRVRGDRLTFDWGSWPVPAPVAAELTGRASAADVALAPGDGPRRWLLRNNTGNRLLFDHPVDHVPGLTLLEAADQAAQALLAPTRLVATRITTTYYRYVEFDEPCWIEAAFLPAPAPGLCAVQVTGTQSGKEAFRVRLGGVAREGGDAVPPGDAVTPGDAVTPGLRAY
;
A
#
# COMPACT_ATOMS: atom_id res chain seq x y z
N MET A 1 -24.36 38.79 -9.99
CA MET A 1 -24.27 37.57 -10.85
C MET A 1 -23.60 36.52 -9.99
N SER A 2 -24.40 35.56 -9.61
CA SER A 2 -24.12 34.60 -8.54
C SER A 2 -23.05 33.60 -8.97
N ASP A 3 -22.03 33.51 -8.14
CA ASP A 3 -20.99 32.47 -8.23
C ASP A 3 -21.60 31.18 -7.68
N ASP A 4 -22.12 30.35 -8.57
CA ASP A 4 -22.61 29.01 -8.27
C ASP A 4 -21.41 28.08 -8.10
N THR A 5 -20.85 28.08 -6.91
CA THR A 5 -19.91 27.06 -6.50
C THR A 5 -20.68 25.75 -6.35
N LEU A 6 -20.80 25.02 -7.46
CA LEU A 6 -21.28 23.63 -7.48
C LEU A 6 -20.31 22.80 -6.63
N ILE A 7 -20.61 22.63 -5.35
CA ILE A 7 -20.10 21.54 -4.53
C ILE A 7 -20.69 20.27 -5.16
N ALA A 8 -19.95 19.70 -6.12
CA ALA A 8 -20.30 18.40 -6.67
C ALA A 8 -20.19 17.37 -5.54
N CYS A 9 -21.31 17.01 -4.94
CA CYS A 9 -21.39 15.96 -3.94
C CYS A 9 -20.74 14.69 -4.48
N LEU A 10 -19.84 14.12 -3.70
CA LEU A 10 -19.40 12.74 -3.89
C LEU A 10 -20.65 11.86 -3.90
N ALA A 11 -20.76 10.94 -4.85
CA ALA A 11 -21.79 9.92 -4.78
C ALA A 11 -21.51 9.07 -3.54
N THR A 12 -22.31 9.27 -2.49
CA THR A 12 -22.17 8.50 -1.26
C THR A 12 -22.80 7.13 -1.48
N SER A 13 -21.96 6.14 -1.78
CA SER A 13 -22.39 4.75 -1.74
C SER A 13 -22.61 4.35 -0.27
N PRO A 14 -23.62 3.51 0.05
CA PRO A 14 -23.79 2.99 1.40
C PRO A 14 -22.48 2.32 1.89
N PRO A 15 -22.11 2.45 3.17
CA PRO A 15 -20.89 1.85 3.72
C PRO A 15 -20.70 0.36 3.39
N PRO A 16 -21.74 -0.51 3.43
CA PRO A 16 -21.60 -1.92 3.05
C PRO A 16 -21.16 -2.12 1.59
N LEU A 17 -21.55 -1.22 0.67
CA LEU A 17 -21.17 -1.29 -0.73
C LEU A 17 -19.72 -0.86 -0.93
N LEU A 18 -19.25 0.16 -0.21
CA LEU A 18 -17.84 0.58 -0.22
C LEU A 18 -16.94 -0.54 0.30
N ALA A 19 -17.33 -1.22 1.38
CA ALA A 19 -16.62 -2.37 1.90
C ALA A 19 -16.53 -3.51 0.85
N ALA A 20 -17.66 -3.81 0.17
CA ALA A 20 -17.68 -4.81 -0.88
C ALA A 20 -16.76 -4.45 -2.06
N TYR A 21 -16.77 -3.19 -2.52
CA TYR A 21 -15.87 -2.71 -3.58
C TYR A 21 -14.40 -2.74 -3.16
N ALA A 22 -14.09 -2.46 -1.89
CA ALA A 22 -12.74 -2.56 -1.36
C ALA A 22 -12.30 -4.01 -1.03
N HIS A 23 -13.19 -5.00 -1.23
CA HIS A 23 -12.99 -6.40 -0.83
C HIS A 23 -12.65 -6.51 0.66
N LEU A 24 -13.39 -5.81 1.50
CA LEU A 24 -13.25 -5.82 2.97
C LEU A 24 -14.52 -6.37 3.62
N LYS A 25 -14.36 -6.97 4.80
CA LYS A 25 -15.46 -7.50 5.61
C LYS A 25 -15.76 -6.62 6.82
N HIS A 26 -14.78 -5.85 7.27
CA HIS A 26 -14.90 -4.96 8.42
C HIS A 26 -14.99 -3.50 7.96
N GLU A 27 -16.06 -2.81 8.33
CA GLU A 27 -16.30 -1.41 7.94
C GLU A 27 -15.22 -0.47 8.48
N GLU A 28 -14.66 -0.77 9.65
CA GLU A 28 -13.56 0.00 10.25
C GLU A 28 -12.25 -0.06 9.44
N SER A 29 -12.10 -1.01 8.53
CA SER A 29 -10.96 -1.13 7.61
C SER A 29 -11.15 -0.33 6.33
N VAL A 30 -12.35 0.21 6.09
CA VAL A 30 -12.68 0.95 4.87
C VAL A 30 -12.23 2.40 5.02
N LEU A 31 -11.30 2.82 4.17
CA LEU A 31 -10.78 4.19 4.15
C LEU A 31 -11.53 5.08 3.15
N VAL A 32 -12.07 4.51 2.06
CA VAL A 32 -12.80 5.25 1.03
C VAL A 32 -14.18 5.68 1.55
N THR A 33 -14.59 6.93 1.26
CA THR A 33 -15.85 7.51 1.75
C THR A 33 -16.88 7.76 0.64
N GLY A 34 -16.44 7.74 -0.62
CA GLY A 34 -17.27 7.95 -1.80
C GLY A 34 -16.43 8.28 -3.01
N TRP A 35 -17.08 8.50 -4.14
CA TRP A 35 -16.40 8.85 -5.39
C TRP A 35 -17.27 9.69 -6.32
N ARG A 36 -16.64 10.35 -7.29
CA ARG A 36 -17.31 11.04 -8.39
C ARG A 36 -16.45 11.03 -9.64
N ARG A 37 -17.07 11.07 -10.81
CA ARG A 37 -16.37 11.24 -12.08
C ARG A 37 -16.00 12.72 -12.25
N THR A 38 -14.78 12.99 -12.70
CA THR A 38 -14.25 14.35 -12.96
C THR A 38 -13.86 14.56 -14.41
N GLY A 39 -13.73 13.47 -15.17
CA GLY A 39 -13.44 13.46 -16.60
C GLY A 39 -13.80 12.10 -17.21
N ASP A 40 -13.49 11.88 -18.48
CA ASP A 40 -13.87 10.64 -19.17
C ASP A 40 -13.24 9.40 -18.48
N GLU A 41 -11.96 9.46 -18.17
CA GLU A 41 -11.22 8.41 -17.50
C GLU A 41 -10.60 8.93 -16.19
N GLU A 42 -11.19 9.96 -15.58
CA GLU A 42 -10.72 10.57 -14.34
C GLU A 42 -11.82 10.56 -13.27
N PHE A 43 -11.42 10.14 -12.07
CA PHE A 43 -12.30 9.96 -10.91
C PHE A 43 -11.67 10.57 -9.67
N MET A 44 -12.51 11.16 -8.82
CA MET A 44 -12.11 11.64 -7.50
C MET A 44 -12.74 10.73 -6.45
N VAL A 45 -11.91 10.18 -5.59
CA VAL A 45 -12.31 9.32 -4.46
C VAL A 45 -12.01 10.05 -3.17
N GLY A 46 -13.00 10.20 -2.30
CA GLY A 46 -12.81 10.70 -0.95
C GLY A 46 -12.23 9.60 -0.04
N VAL A 47 -11.29 9.95 0.82
CA VAL A 47 -10.63 9.02 1.73
C VAL A 47 -10.49 9.65 3.10
N ARG A 48 -10.70 8.85 4.15
CA ARG A 48 -10.50 9.26 5.54
C ARG A 48 -9.55 8.28 6.23
N TRP A 49 -8.40 8.80 6.65
CA TRP A 49 -7.46 8.05 7.48
C TRP A 49 -7.86 8.16 8.95
N PRO A 50 -7.77 7.07 9.73
CA PRO A 50 -7.86 7.15 11.17
C PRO A 50 -6.69 7.98 11.75
N ALA A 51 -6.79 8.36 13.02
CA ALA A 51 -5.69 8.99 13.72
C ALA A 51 -4.45 8.08 13.69
N ALA A 52 -3.34 8.62 13.20
CA ALA A 52 -2.07 7.93 13.16
C ALA A 52 -1.22 8.29 14.39
N PHE A 53 -0.48 7.32 14.90
CA PHE A 53 0.43 7.47 16.01
C PHE A 53 1.77 6.84 15.65
N GLY A 54 2.87 7.41 16.12
CA GLY A 54 4.22 6.89 15.90
C GLY A 54 5.20 7.95 15.42
N ASP A 55 6.43 7.55 15.15
CA ASP A 55 7.55 8.43 14.82
C ASP A 55 7.67 8.69 13.30
N LEU A 56 6.94 7.96 12.49
CA LEU A 56 6.95 8.16 11.04
C LEU A 56 6.05 9.33 10.63
N PRO A 57 6.42 10.07 9.58
CA PRO A 57 5.65 11.21 9.10
C PRO A 57 4.26 10.85 8.57
N TYR A 58 4.05 9.60 8.23
CA TYR A 58 2.78 9.00 7.83
C TYR A 58 2.84 7.48 8.04
N ASP A 59 1.69 6.84 8.14
CA ASP A 59 1.62 5.38 8.20
C ASP A 59 1.64 4.79 6.76
N PRO A 60 2.71 4.06 6.36
CA PRO A 60 2.79 3.49 5.01
C PRO A 60 1.69 2.46 4.73
N ARG A 61 1.11 1.83 5.76
CA ARG A 61 -0.02 0.90 5.63
C ARG A 61 -1.28 1.61 5.16
N LEU A 62 -1.58 2.80 5.72
CA LEU A 62 -2.72 3.61 5.31
C LEU A 62 -2.56 4.11 3.87
N LEU A 63 -1.34 4.50 3.49
CA LEU A 63 -1.06 4.92 2.12
C LEU A 63 -1.31 3.80 1.10
N THR A 64 -0.76 2.61 1.34
CA THR A 64 -0.94 1.46 0.46
C THR A 64 -2.37 0.98 0.39
N GLN A 65 -3.08 0.94 1.52
CA GLN A 65 -4.51 0.63 1.55
C GLN A 65 -5.34 1.67 0.78
N THR A 66 -4.99 2.95 0.88
CA THR A 66 -5.65 4.01 0.11
C THR A 66 -5.53 3.78 -1.38
N ILE A 67 -4.32 3.50 -1.87
CA ILE A 67 -4.09 3.22 -3.29
C ILE A 67 -4.91 2.01 -3.73
N ARG A 68 -4.84 0.91 -2.98
CA ARG A 68 -5.57 -0.32 -3.28
C ARG A 68 -7.08 -0.11 -3.28
N GLN A 69 -7.63 0.47 -2.21
CA GLN A 69 -9.08 0.65 -2.08
C GLN A 69 -9.64 1.59 -3.14
N SER A 70 -8.93 2.68 -3.45
CA SER A 70 -9.34 3.62 -4.50
C SER A 70 -9.36 2.97 -5.88
N GLY A 71 -8.34 2.18 -6.22
CA GLY A 71 -8.29 1.45 -7.48
C GLY A 71 -9.39 0.41 -7.60
N LEU A 72 -9.64 -0.38 -6.55
CA LEU A 72 -10.71 -1.38 -6.51
C LEU A 72 -12.09 -0.73 -6.61
N LEU A 73 -12.31 0.37 -5.89
CA LEU A 73 -13.57 1.12 -5.95
C LEU A 73 -13.88 1.55 -7.40
N VAL A 74 -12.92 2.15 -8.10
CA VAL A 74 -13.10 2.58 -9.49
C VAL A 74 -13.33 1.37 -10.40
N ALA A 75 -12.58 0.29 -10.23
CA ALA A 75 -12.74 -0.92 -11.02
C ALA A 75 -14.15 -1.53 -10.90
N HIS A 76 -14.68 -1.64 -9.69
CA HIS A 76 -15.99 -2.25 -9.47
C HIS A 76 -17.16 -1.28 -9.75
N ALA A 77 -17.05 -0.03 -9.29
CA ALA A 77 -18.14 0.93 -9.39
C ALA A 77 -18.29 1.52 -10.79
N VAL A 78 -17.20 1.64 -11.56
CA VAL A 78 -17.19 2.31 -12.86
C VAL A 78 -17.01 1.33 -14.00
N TYR A 79 -16.03 0.44 -13.90
CA TYR A 79 -15.73 -0.54 -14.96
C TYR A 79 -16.50 -1.86 -14.80
N GLU A 80 -17.39 -1.92 -13.80
CA GLU A 80 -18.30 -3.06 -13.56
C GLU A 80 -17.58 -4.40 -13.48
N VAL A 81 -16.32 -4.40 -13.01
CA VAL A 81 -15.61 -5.65 -12.74
C VAL A 81 -16.41 -6.46 -11.73
N PRO A 82 -16.77 -7.72 -12.00
CA PRO A 82 -17.57 -8.48 -11.08
C PRO A 82 -16.88 -8.70 -9.73
N LEU A 83 -17.58 -8.45 -8.62
CA LEU A 83 -17.07 -8.66 -7.25
C LEU A 83 -16.60 -10.09 -6.95
N THR A 84 -17.04 -11.05 -7.77
CA THR A 84 -16.61 -12.46 -7.68
C THR A 84 -15.24 -12.71 -8.30
N HIS A 85 -14.71 -11.77 -9.08
CA HIS A 85 -13.42 -11.92 -9.73
C HIS A 85 -12.30 -11.65 -8.72
N GLN A 86 -11.22 -12.41 -8.86
CA GLN A 86 -10.03 -12.21 -8.03
C GLN A 86 -9.15 -11.12 -8.64
N THR A 87 -8.80 -10.15 -7.82
CA THR A 87 -7.88 -9.08 -8.20
C THR A 87 -6.45 -9.55 -8.02
N MET A 88 -5.65 -9.35 -9.06
CA MET A 88 -4.21 -9.56 -9.04
C MET A 88 -3.53 -8.21 -9.16
N LEU A 89 -2.61 -7.95 -8.26
CA LEU A 89 -1.74 -6.78 -8.26
C LEU A 89 -0.33 -7.26 -8.57
N ASP A 90 0.18 -6.94 -9.75
CA ASP A 90 1.52 -7.39 -10.16
C ASP A 90 2.59 -6.40 -9.72
N THR A 91 2.28 -5.12 -9.76
CA THR A 91 3.16 -4.02 -9.37
C THR A 91 2.41 -2.99 -8.54
N LEU A 92 3.11 -2.38 -7.62
CA LEU A 92 2.63 -1.23 -6.88
C LEU A 92 3.83 -0.30 -6.64
N ASP A 93 3.87 0.77 -7.42
CA ASP A 93 4.93 1.75 -7.37
C ASP A 93 4.37 3.08 -6.90
N PHE A 94 5.02 3.72 -5.94
CA PHE A 94 4.59 5.03 -5.50
C PHE A 94 5.73 5.91 -4.98
N THR A 95 5.48 7.21 -5.01
CA THR A 95 6.33 8.25 -4.44
C THR A 95 5.53 9.11 -3.48
N VAL A 96 6.19 9.56 -2.43
CA VAL A 96 5.61 10.45 -1.41
C VAL A 96 6.41 11.74 -1.36
N ALA A 97 5.73 12.87 -1.29
CA ALA A 97 6.38 14.17 -1.16
C ALA A 97 7.27 14.20 0.10
N PRO A 98 8.55 14.59 0.01
CA PRO A 98 9.50 14.48 1.12
C PRO A 98 9.09 15.23 2.39
N ARG A 99 8.26 16.27 2.23
CA ARG A 99 7.74 17.09 3.33
C ARG A 99 6.35 16.70 3.80
N PHE A 100 5.74 15.67 3.20
CA PHE A 100 4.42 15.25 3.62
C PHE A 100 4.45 14.71 5.06
N ARG A 101 3.48 15.17 5.84
CA ARG A 101 3.21 14.74 7.22
C ARG A 101 1.72 14.55 7.39
N ALA A 102 1.30 13.39 7.82
CA ALA A 102 -0.06 13.21 8.31
C ALA A 102 -0.18 13.84 9.72
N PRO A 103 -1.32 14.43 10.07
CA PRO A 103 -1.54 14.91 11.44
C PRO A 103 -1.43 13.74 12.42
N LEU A 104 -0.71 13.94 13.50
CA LEU A 104 -0.63 12.97 14.59
C LEU A 104 -1.87 13.12 15.50
N GLY A 105 -2.39 12.00 15.98
CA GLY A 105 -3.50 11.95 16.92
C GLY A 105 -4.84 12.45 16.39
N GLN A 106 -4.95 12.72 15.08
CA GLN A 106 -6.17 13.21 14.45
C GLN A 106 -6.44 12.46 13.15
N PRO A 107 -7.73 12.23 12.80
CA PRO A 107 -8.09 11.74 11.49
C PRO A 107 -7.66 12.73 10.39
N SER A 108 -7.37 12.21 9.20
CA SER A 108 -7.03 13.03 8.02
C SER A 108 -7.97 12.72 6.87
N GLU A 109 -8.44 13.75 6.20
CA GLU A 109 -9.18 13.60 4.95
C GLU A 109 -8.25 13.87 3.77
N LEU A 110 -8.41 13.07 2.73
CA LEU A 110 -7.66 13.18 1.49
C LEU A 110 -8.61 13.00 0.32
N ASP A 111 -8.27 13.68 -0.77
CA ASP A 111 -8.83 13.40 -2.09
C ASP A 111 -7.85 12.53 -2.87
N VAL A 112 -8.37 11.54 -3.57
CA VAL A 112 -7.57 10.65 -4.40
C VAL A 112 -8.07 10.76 -5.83
N ARG A 113 -7.24 11.35 -6.70
CA ARG A 113 -7.51 11.37 -8.14
C ARG A 113 -7.00 10.08 -8.75
N VAL A 114 -7.89 9.34 -9.40
CA VAL A 114 -7.59 8.12 -10.14
C VAL A 114 -7.78 8.42 -11.62
N THR A 115 -6.72 8.31 -12.41
CA THR A 115 -6.78 8.36 -13.87
C THR A 115 -6.55 6.96 -14.41
N VAL A 116 -7.46 6.46 -15.23
CA VAL A 116 -7.39 5.12 -15.80
C VAL A 116 -6.89 5.21 -17.23
N GLU A 117 -5.86 4.42 -17.52
CA GLU A 117 -5.37 4.21 -18.88
C GLU A 117 -5.77 2.79 -19.29
N GLU A 118 -6.66 2.66 -20.28
CA GLU A 118 -7.05 1.34 -20.78
C GLU A 118 -5.85 0.64 -21.40
N THR A 119 -5.48 -0.50 -20.84
CA THR A 119 -4.60 -1.43 -21.54
C THR A 119 -5.45 -2.26 -22.50
N ALA A 120 -4.99 -2.39 -23.75
CA ALA A 120 -5.70 -3.08 -24.82
C ALA A 120 -6.07 -4.51 -24.41
N GLY A 121 -7.34 -4.75 -24.12
CA GLY A 121 -7.88 -6.05 -23.77
C GLY A 121 -9.39 -6.06 -23.83
N ASN A 122 -9.99 -7.18 -24.18
CA ASN A 122 -11.43 -7.34 -24.20
C ASN A 122 -11.98 -7.24 -22.77
N ARG A 123 -12.78 -6.23 -22.46
CA ARG A 123 -13.41 -5.96 -21.14
C ARG A 123 -14.07 -7.17 -20.46
N ARG A 124 -14.29 -8.29 -21.19
CA ARG A 124 -15.01 -9.48 -20.73
C ARG A 124 -14.15 -10.68 -20.32
N ALA A 125 -12.84 -10.68 -20.64
CA ALA A 125 -12.03 -11.90 -20.46
C ALA A 125 -10.61 -11.64 -19.94
N GLY A 126 -10.48 -11.05 -18.74
CA GLY A 126 -9.17 -10.82 -18.11
C GLY A 126 -8.55 -9.48 -18.54
N SER A 127 -9.34 -8.43 -18.45
CA SER A 127 -8.88 -7.06 -18.66
C SER A 127 -8.02 -6.59 -17.49
N SER A 128 -6.98 -5.83 -17.80
CA SER A 128 -6.24 -5.05 -16.81
C SER A 128 -6.61 -3.56 -16.94
N LEU A 129 -6.49 -2.85 -15.83
CA LEU A 129 -6.56 -1.40 -15.78
C LEU A 129 -5.24 -0.87 -15.23
N HIS A 130 -4.55 -0.09 -16.05
CA HIS A 130 -3.43 0.72 -15.58
C HIS A 130 -3.97 2.01 -14.98
N MET A 131 -3.56 2.32 -13.76
CA MET A 131 -4.07 3.46 -13.01
C MET A 131 -2.92 4.34 -12.53
N ARG A 132 -3.05 5.64 -12.78
CA ARG A 132 -2.27 6.67 -12.09
C ARG A 132 -3.12 7.26 -10.98
N ILE A 133 -2.57 7.27 -9.79
CA ILE A 133 -3.28 7.65 -8.56
C ILE A 133 -2.51 8.77 -7.88
N HIS A 134 -3.17 9.90 -7.67
CA HIS A 134 -2.62 11.04 -6.96
C HIS A 134 -3.38 11.26 -5.66
N LEU A 135 -2.69 11.16 -4.53
CA LEU A 135 -3.24 11.53 -3.23
C LEU A 135 -3.05 13.01 -3.04
N ILE A 136 -4.12 13.70 -2.70
CA ILE A 136 -4.18 15.15 -2.58
C ILE A 136 -4.67 15.47 -1.17
N ARG A 137 -3.96 16.37 -0.49
CA ARG A 137 -4.38 16.91 0.79
C ARG A 137 -4.28 18.42 0.74
N ASP A 138 -5.33 19.11 1.17
CA ASP A 138 -5.41 20.57 1.17
C ASP A 138 -5.02 21.18 -0.22
N GLY A 139 -5.49 20.54 -1.31
CA GLY A 139 -5.20 20.92 -2.69
C GLY A 139 -3.79 20.56 -3.20
N VAL A 140 -2.91 19.99 -2.36
CA VAL A 140 -1.53 19.66 -2.72
C VAL A 140 -1.39 18.15 -2.93
N THR A 141 -0.76 17.72 -4.04
CA THR A 141 -0.42 16.32 -4.24
C THR A 141 0.68 15.89 -3.27
N VAL A 142 0.34 14.97 -2.38
CA VAL A 142 1.24 14.44 -1.33
C VAL A 142 1.84 13.08 -1.67
N ALA A 143 1.20 12.32 -2.57
CA ALA A 143 1.75 11.07 -3.09
C ALA A 143 1.25 10.81 -4.51
N ARG A 144 2.03 10.05 -5.27
CA ARG A 144 1.68 9.55 -6.60
C ARG A 144 1.96 8.07 -6.65
N ALA A 145 1.06 7.31 -7.27
CA ALA A 145 1.23 5.88 -7.49
C ALA A 145 0.89 5.51 -8.92
N GLU A 146 1.53 4.46 -9.40
CA GLU A 146 1.21 3.76 -10.61
C GLU A 146 1.01 2.29 -10.27
N THR A 147 -0.06 1.70 -10.80
CA THR A 147 -0.41 0.31 -10.50
C THR A 147 -1.17 -0.30 -11.66
N GLU A 148 -1.01 -1.58 -11.86
CA GLU A 148 -1.80 -2.37 -12.78
C GLU A 148 -2.61 -3.40 -12.01
N PHE A 149 -3.93 -3.29 -12.11
CA PHE A 149 -4.86 -4.28 -11.60
C PHE A 149 -5.30 -5.20 -12.73
N ARG A 150 -5.23 -6.49 -12.48
CA ARG A 150 -5.79 -7.54 -13.35
C ARG A 150 -6.85 -8.33 -12.61
N TRP A 151 -7.82 -8.84 -13.35
CA TRP A 151 -8.88 -9.66 -12.79
C TRP A 151 -8.97 -10.98 -13.51
N ILE A 152 -9.14 -12.04 -12.73
CA ILE A 152 -9.39 -13.38 -13.25
C ILE A 152 -10.69 -13.94 -12.69
N SER A 153 -11.42 -14.64 -13.53
CA SER A 153 -12.67 -15.26 -13.11
C SER A 153 -12.46 -16.32 -12.02
N PRO A 154 -13.47 -16.62 -11.19
CA PRO A 154 -13.38 -17.67 -10.19
C PRO A 154 -12.97 -19.04 -10.75
N ARG A 155 -13.36 -19.33 -12.01
CA ARG A 155 -12.96 -20.58 -12.68
C ARG A 155 -11.46 -20.60 -12.96
N VAL A 156 -10.91 -19.51 -13.49
CA VAL A 156 -9.48 -19.41 -13.77
C VAL A 156 -8.69 -19.44 -12.46
N TYR A 157 -9.15 -18.68 -11.45
CA TYR A 157 -8.52 -18.65 -10.13
C TYR A 157 -8.43 -20.04 -9.51
N ARG A 158 -9.53 -20.79 -9.49
CA ARG A 158 -9.53 -22.19 -9.00
C ARG A 158 -8.51 -23.07 -9.72
N ARG A 159 -8.37 -22.89 -11.04
CA ARG A 159 -7.36 -23.64 -11.81
C ARG A 159 -5.93 -23.25 -11.43
N VAL A 160 -5.68 -21.97 -11.18
CA VAL A 160 -4.36 -21.46 -10.78
C VAL A 160 -3.98 -21.93 -9.38
N ARG A 161 -4.94 -21.85 -8.45
CA ARG A 161 -4.68 -22.15 -7.04
C ARG A 161 -4.74 -23.66 -6.71
N GLY A 162 -5.53 -24.42 -7.43
CA GLY A 162 -5.69 -25.87 -7.19
C GLY A 162 -6.07 -26.15 -5.73
N ASP A 163 -5.34 -27.08 -5.11
CA ASP A 163 -5.56 -27.51 -3.73
C ASP A 163 -5.26 -26.40 -2.69
N ARG A 164 -4.53 -25.34 -3.08
CA ARG A 164 -4.23 -24.20 -2.22
C ARG A 164 -5.44 -23.32 -1.86
N LEU A 165 -6.60 -23.54 -2.50
CA LEU A 165 -7.85 -22.84 -2.15
C LEU A 165 -8.44 -23.28 -0.82
N THR A 166 -8.16 -24.52 -0.41
CA THR A 166 -8.68 -25.08 0.82
C THR A 166 -7.56 -25.26 1.81
N PHE A 167 -7.55 -24.43 2.84
CA PHE A 167 -6.61 -24.58 3.95
C PHE A 167 -7.27 -24.05 5.23
N ASP A 168 -6.75 -24.51 6.37
CA ASP A 168 -7.32 -24.16 7.66
C ASP A 168 -6.79 -22.82 8.12
N TRP A 169 -7.64 -21.79 8.10
CA TRP A 169 -7.28 -20.43 8.45
C TRP A 169 -6.79 -20.33 9.89
N GLY A 170 -5.57 -19.81 10.06
CA GLY A 170 -4.95 -19.62 11.36
C GLY A 170 -4.37 -20.88 11.98
N SER A 171 -4.32 -22.01 11.25
CA SER A 171 -3.73 -23.27 11.74
C SER A 171 -2.20 -23.24 11.82
N TRP A 172 -1.53 -22.30 11.16
CA TRP A 172 -0.07 -22.17 11.21
C TRP A 172 0.39 -21.50 12.50
N PRO A 173 1.57 -21.88 12.99
CA PRO A 173 2.16 -21.24 14.16
C PRO A 173 2.51 -19.79 13.84
N VAL A 174 2.16 -18.87 14.75
CA VAL A 174 2.61 -17.48 14.69
C VAL A 174 3.83 -17.32 15.58
N PRO A 175 5.04 -17.20 15.03
CA PRO A 175 6.26 -17.11 15.84
C PRO A 175 6.31 -15.81 16.64
N ALA A 176 7.16 -15.78 17.68
CA ALA A 176 7.39 -14.55 18.44
C ALA A 176 7.92 -13.44 17.51
N PRO A 177 7.44 -12.20 17.65
CA PRO A 177 7.92 -11.10 16.83
C PRO A 177 9.35 -10.70 17.21
N VAL A 178 10.06 -10.02 16.31
CA VAL A 178 11.21 -9.19 16.71
C VAL A 178 10.72 -8.01 17.56
N ALA A 179 11.63 -7.32 18.25
CA ALA A 179 11.27 -6.13 19.02
C ALA A 179 10.59 -5.08 18.11
N ALA A 180 9.45 -4.56 18.54
CA ALA A 180 8.63 -3.65 17.74
C ALA A 180 9.39 -2.36 17.37
N GLU A 181 10.24 -1.90 18.28
CA GLU A 181 11.10 -0.73 18.10
C GLU A 181 12.05 -0.88 16.91
N LEU A 182 12.52 -2.09 16.61
CA LEU A 182 13.38 -2.33 15.44
C LEU A 182 12.63 -2.09 14.13
N THR A 183 11.33 -2.37 14.11
CA THR A 183 10.50 -2.31 12.92
C THR A 183 9.79 -0.98 12.73
N GLY A 184 9.96 -0.03 13.66
CA GLY A 184 9.23 1.23 13.65
C GLY A 184 7.73 1.08 13.92
N ARG A 185 7.33 0.04 14.65
CA ARG A 185 5.93 -0.20 15.05
C ARG A 185 5.77 -0.01 16.55
N ALA A 186 4.61 0.47 16.96
CA ALA A 186 4.31 0.74 18.37
C ALA A 186 3.92 -0.51 19.16
N SER A 187 3.50 -1.57 18.48
CA SER A 187 2.95 -2.77 19.08
C SER A 187 3.53 -4.05 18.48
N ALA A 188 3.79 -5.04 19.30
CA ALA A 188 4.17 -6.39 18.86
C ALA A 188 3.08 -7.06 17.98
N ALA A 189 1.82 -6.63 18.12
CA ALA A 189 0.72 -7.10 17.27
C ALA A 189 0.90 -6.66 15.82
N ASP A 190 1.52 -5.49 15.57
CA ASP A 190 1.78 -4.93 14.25
C ASP A 190 3.04 -5.47 13.58
N VAL A 191 3.87 -6.22 14.32
CA VAL A 191 5.13 -6.72 13.78
C VAL A 191 4.87 -7.91 12.85
N ALA A 192 5.28 -7.76 11.59
CA ALA A 192 5.19 -8.79 10.54
C ALA A 192 6.47 -9.62 10.38
N LEU A 193 7.47 -9.43 11.24
CA LEU A 193 8.75 -10.11 11.22
C LEU A 193 8.98 -10.92 12.49
N ALA A 194 9.50 -12.12 12.34
CA ALA A 194 10.06 -12.93 13.43
C ALA A 194 11.58 -13.12 13.23
N PRO A 195 12.34 -13.45 14.28
CA PRO A 195 13.78 -13.72 14.16
C PRO A 195 14.08 -14.76 13.09
N GLY A 196 15.10 -14.50 12.28
CA GLY A 196 15.63 -15.42 11.28
C GLY A 196 16.94 -16.06 11.73
N ASP A 197 17.62 -16.70 10.79
CA ASP A 197 18.88 -17.39 10.99
C ASP A 197 20.12 -16.51 10.69
N GLY A 198 19.91 -15.21 10.48
CA GLY A 198 20.98 -14.25 10.19
C GLY A 198 20.61 -12.80 10.49
N PRO A 199 21.61 -11.90 10.51
CA PRO A 199 21.44 -10.52 10.99
C PRO A 199 20.59 -9.63 10.09
N ARG A 200 20.31 -10.05 8.85
CA ARG A 200 19.52 -9.28 7.86
C ARG A 200 18.46 -10.16 7.21
N ARG A 201 18.06 -11.19 7.90
CA ARG A 201 17.13 -12.20 7.45
C ARG A 201 16.11 -12.50 8.54
N TRP A 202 14.86 -12.42 8.19
CA TRP A 202 13.73 -12.62 9.09
C TRP A 202 12.75 -13.63 8.52
N LEU A 203 11.92 -14.21 9.37
CA LEU A 203 10.79 -15.01 8.96
C LEU A 203 9.55 -14.10 8.87
N LEU A 204 8.79 -14.22 7.79
CA LEU A 204 7.48 -13.56 7.67
C LEU A 204 6.55 -14.08 8.76
N ARG A 205 5.97 -13.16 9.52
CA ARG A 205 5.08 -13.45 10.62
C ARG A 205 3.63 -13.14 10.22
N ASN A 206 2.85 -14.18 9.95
CA ASN A 206 1.45 -14.06 9.54
C ASN A 206 0.53 -13.98 10.76
N ASN A 207 0.46 -12.82 11.40
CA ASN A 207 -0.43 -12.58 12.55
C ASN A 207 -1.82 -12.16 12.05
N THR A 208 -2.73 -13.11 11.93
CA THR A 208 -4.11 -12.88 11.49
C THR A 208 -4.96 -12.07 12.47
N GLY A 209 -4.47 -11.82 13.68
CA GLY A 209 -5.08 -10.88 14.62
C GLY A 209 -4.89 -9.40 14.24
N ASN A 210 -3.97 -9.10 13.31
CA ASN A 210 -3.81 -7.75 12.76
C ASN A 210 -4.81 -7.52 11.62
N ARG A 211 -5.94 -6.90 11.92
CA ARG A 211 -7.03 -6.68 10.95
C ARG A 211 -6.69 -5.73 9.81
N LEU A 212 -5.71 -4.85 9.99
CA LEU A 212 -5.27 -3.96 8.91
C LEU A 212 -4.57 -4.73 7.78
N LEU A 213 -3.88 -5.83 8.14
CA LEU A 213 -3.17 -6.69 7.18
C LEU A 213 -4.01 -7.91 6.75
N PHE A 214 -4.88 -8.40 7.64
CA PHE A 214 -5.70 -9.60 7.45
C PHE A 214 -7.15 -9.32 7.86
N ASP A 215 -7.87 -8.60 6.99
CA ASP A 215 -9.26 -8.23 7.26
C ASP A 215 -10.19 -9.46 7.35
N HIS A 216 -9.94 -10.49 6.55
CA HIS A 216 -10.74 -11.72 6.51
C HIS A 216 -9.89 -12.90 6.04
N PRO A 217 -10.37 -14.14 6.18
CA PRO A 217 -9.71 -15.33 5.63
C PRO A 217 -9.48 -15.22 4.13
N VAL A 218 -8.23 -15.47 3.71
CA VAL A 218 -7.78 -15.51 2.31
C VAL A 218 -6.85 -16.72 2.12
N ASP A 219 -6.69 -17.19 0.90
CA ASP A 219 -5.96 -18.42 0.58
C ASP A 219 -4.44 -18.22 0.36
N HIS A 220 -3.94 -17.01 0.53
CA HIS A 220 -2.52 -16.65 0.44
C HIS A 220 -2.24 -15.38 1.22
N VAL A 221 -0.97 -15.11 1.50
CA VAL A 221 -0.57 -13.89 2.20
C VAL A 221 -0.84 -12.66 1.32
N PRO A 222 -1.63 -11.67 1.79
CA PRO A 222 -1.94 -10.47 1.01
C PRO A 222 -0.69 -9.70 0.60
N GLY A 223 -0.67 -9.18 -0.63
CA GLY A 223 0.47 -8.40 -1.14
C GLY A 223 0.82 -7.19 -0.27
N LEU A 224 -0.17 -6.56 0.37
CA LEU A 224 0.08 -5.45 1.29
C LEU A 224 0.76 -5.90 2.60
N THR A 225 0.52 -7.12 3.05
CA THR A 225 1.26 -7.72 4.17
C THR A 225 2.74 -7.94 3.80
N LEU A 226 3.01 -8.34 2.56
CA LEU A 226 4.37 -8.51 2.06
C LEU A 226 5.11 -7.17 1.95
N LEU A 227 4.40 -6.11 1.53
CA LEU A 227 4.95 -4.77 1.49
C LEU A 227 5.22 -4.22 2.89
N GLU A 228 4.32 -4.47 3.85
CA GLU A 228 4.52 -4.11 5.25
C GLU A 228 5.73 -4.83 5.85
N ALA A 229 5.89 -6.13 5.59
CA ALA A 229 7.06 -6.88 6.03
C ALA A 229 8.36 -6.32 5.43
N ALA A 230 8.32 -5.85 4.16
CA ALA A 230 9.46 -5.23 3.52
C ALA A 230 9.81 -3.86 4.13
N ASP A 231 8.81 -3.03 4.45
CA ASP A 231 9.06 -1.77 5.17
C ASP A 231 9.70 -2.04 6.54
N GLN A 232 9.14 -2.97 7.30
CA GLN A 232 9.68 -3.36 8.60
C GLN A 232 11.11 -3.91 8.52
N ALA A 233 11.43 -4.70 7.50
CA ALA A 233 12.79 -5.21 7.28
C ALA A 233 13.78 -4.09 6.94
N ALA A 234 13.34 -3.09 6.17
CA ALA A 234 14.15 -1.90 5.91
C ALA A 234 14.38 -1.07 7.18
N GLN A 235 13.34 -0.89 8.02
CA GLN A 235 13.49 -0.23 9.32
C GLN A 235 14.47 -0.99 10.22
N ALA A 236 14.34 -2.32 10.32
CA ALA A 236 15.22 -3.16 11.14
C ALA A 236 16.68 -3.14 10.64
N LEU A 237 16.88 -3.06 9.33
CA LEU A 237 18.22 -2.94 8.72
C LEU A 237 18.90 -1.62 9.09
N LEU A 238 18.13 -0.53 9.20
CA LEU A 238 18.64 0.82 9.49
C LEU A 238 18.69 1.14 11.00
N ALA A 239 18.04 0.35 11.84
CA ALA A 239 17.96 0.63 13.27
C ALA A 239 19.33 0.97 13.90
N PRO A 240 19.46 1.98 14.77
CA PRO A 240 18.37 2.73 15.41
C PRO A 240 17.79 3.87 14.56
N THR A 241 18.39 4.17 13.41
CA THR A 241 17.89 5.16 12.44
C THR A 241 16.57 4.69 11.81
N ARG A 242 15.74 5.63 11.37
CA ARG A 242 14.48 5.35 10.67
C ARG A 242 14.56 5.70 9.20
N LEU A 243 14.07 4.81 8.34
CA LEU A 243 13.85 5.10 6.94
C LEU A 243 12.54 5.87 6.78
N VAL A 244 12.61 7.09 6.31
CA VAL A 244 11.45 7.80 5.76
C VAL A 244 11.42 7.53 4.27
N ALA A 245 10.67 6.50 3.88
CA ALA A 245 10.58 6.10 2.49
C ALA A 245 9.80 7.15 1.69
N THR A 246 10.39 7.63 0.60
CA THR A 246 9.75 8.58 -0.34
C THR A 246 9.53 7.97 -1.72
N ARG A 247 10.09 6.80 -1.97
CA ARG A 247 9.90 6.01 -3.19
C ARG A 247 9.86 4.54 -2.85
N ILE A 248 8.84 3.85 -3.33
CA ILE A 248 8.67 2.42 -3.17
C ILE A 248 8.31 1.84 -4.53
N THR A 249 9.00 0.76 -4.91
CA THR A 249 8.68 -0.05 -6.09
C THR A 249 8.54 -1.49 -5.67
N THR A 250 7.46 -2.13 -6.09
CA THR A 250 7.11 -3.49 -5.68
C THR A 250 6.83 -4.36 -6.88
N THR A 251 7.37 -5.57 -6.86
CA THR A 251 7.07 -6.59 -7.87
C THR A 251 6.71 -7.88 -7.17
N TYR A 252 5.55 -8.44 -7.52
CA TYR A 252 5.08 -9.73 -7.03
C TYR A 252 5.26 -10.77 -8.13
N TYR A 253 5.99 -11.85 -7.82
CA TYR A 253 6.28 -12.92 -8.79
C TYR A 253 5.42 -14.16 -8.56
N ARG A 254 5.02 -14.41 -7.29
CA ARG A 254 4.30 -15.61 -6.85
C ARG A 254 3.44 -15.31 -5.64
N TYR A 255 2.42 -16.11 -5.46
CA TYR A 255 1.72 -16.18 -4.17
C TYR A 255 2.67 -16.65 -3.08
N VAL A 256 2.53 -16.06 -1.90
CA VAL A 256 3.17 -16.54 -0.67
C VAL A 256 2.14 -17.32 0.12
N GLU A 257 2.45 -18.57 0.40
CA GLU A 257 1.56 -19.50 1.09
C GLU A 257 1.75 -19.41 2.60
N PHE A 258 0.67 -19.68 3.37
CA PHE A 258 0.71 -19.58 4.83
C PHE A 258 1.41 -20.77 5.49
N ASP A 259 1.34 -21.95 4.88
CA ASP A 259 1.85 -23.22 5.39
C ASP A 259 3.34 -23.46 5.16
N GLU A 260 4.01 -22.53 4.48
CA GLU A 260 5.44 -22.61 4.18
C GLU A 260 6.18 -21.38 4.71
N PRO A 261 7.40 -21.53 5.26
CA PRO A 261 8.20 -20.38 5.70
C PRO A 261 8.53 -19.44 4.52
N CYS A 262 8.25 -18.16 4.67
CA CYS A 262 8.72 -17.13 3.76
C CYS A 262 9.82 -16.31 4.43
N TRP A 263 11.00 -16.28 3.82
CA TRP A 263 12.18 -15.58 4.31
C TRP A 263 12.25 -14.18 3.73
N ILE A 264 12.46 -13.20 4.59
CA ILE A 264 12.57 -11.78 4.24
C ILE A 264 14.03 -11.37 4.41
N GLU A 265 14.66 -10.94 3.35
CA GLU A 265 16.06 -10.51 3.36
C GLU A 265 16.16 -9.04 2.92
N ALA A 266 16.93 -8.23 3.65
CA ALA A 266 17.15 -6.84 3.33
C ALA A 266 18.63 -6.54 3.05
N ALA A 267 18.88 -5.74 2.03
CA ALA A 267 20.21 -5.31 1.66
C ALA A 267 20.22 -3.83 1.23
N PHE A 268 21.29 -3.12 1.59
CA PHE A 268 21.52 -1.79 1.05
C PHE A 268 21.79 -1.83 -0.45
N LEU A 269 21.21 -0.89 -1.16
CA LEU A 269 21.57 -0.56 -2.54
C LEU A 269 22.49 0.67 -2.56
N PRO A 270 23.19 0.93 -3.67
CA PRO A 270 23.88 2.19 -3.86
C PRO A 270 22.93 3.37 -3.65
N ALA A 271 23.37 4.35 -2.86
CA ALA A 271 22.57 5.54 -2.58
C ALA A 271 22.36 6.32 -3.89
N PRO A 272 21.09 6.71 -4.20
CA PRO A 272 20.80 7.41 -5.46
C PRO A 272 21.35 8.84 -5.49
N ALA A 273 21.58 9.45 -4.32
CA ALA A 273 22.20 10.76 -4.15
C ALA A 273 22.72 10.93 -2.70
N PRO A 274 23.62 11.88 -2.43
CA PRO A 274 24.04 12.20 -1.07
C PRO A 274 22.87 12.48 -0.13
N GLY A 275 22.89 11.91 1.07
CA GLY A 275 21.82 12.05 2.07
C GLY A 275 20.59 11.17 1.84
N LEU A 276 20.56 10.41 0.74
CA LEU A 276 19.52 9.42 0.52
C LEU A 276 20.07 8.01 0.81
N CYS A 277 19.16 7.10 1.12
CA CYS A 277 19.46 5.68 1.22
C CYS A 277 18.46 4.88 0.37
N ALA A 278 18.88 3.69 -0.03
CA ALA A 278 18.05 2.75 -0.74
C ALA A 278 18.27 1.35 -0.19
N VAL A 279 17.17 0.63 -0.02
CA VAL A 279 17.13 -0.74 0.49
C VAL A 279 16.36 -1.61 -0.49
N GLN A 280 16.86 -2.79 -0.79
CA GLN A 280 16.09 -3.84 -1.44
C GLN A 280 15.71 -4.89 -0.42
N VAL A 281 14.44 -5.26 -0.43
CA VAL A 281 13.93 -6.38 0.35
C VAL A 281 13.41 -7.45 -0.61
N THR A 282 13.79 -8.68 -0.36
CA THR A 282 13.39 -9.84 -1.16
C THR A 282 12.70 -10.85 -0.25
N GLY A 283 11.51 -11.29 -0.65
CA GLY A 283 10.81 -12.40 -0.01
C GLY A 283 11.03 -13.68 -0.79
N THR A 284 11.50 -14.73 -0.10
CA THR A 284 11.80 -16.04 -0.70
C THR A 284 11.02 -17.14 0.00
N GLN A 285 10.34 -17.98 -0.77
CA GLN A 285 9.61 -19.15 -0.28
C GLN A 285 9.98 -20.37 -1.12
N SER A 286 10.24 -21.52 -0.50
CA SER A 286 10.66 -22.77 -1.17
C SER A 286 11.85 -22.55 -2.11
N GLY A 287 12.83 -21.72 -1.69
CA GLY A 287 14.04 -21.40 -2.46
C GLY A 287 13.80 -20.52 -3.69
N LYS A 288 12.60 -19.97 -3.87
CA LYS A 288 12.25 -19.13 -5.02
C LYS A 288 11.83 -17.74 -4.55
N GLU A 289 12.27 -16.72 -5.27
CA GLU A 289 11.83 -15.36 -5.02
C GLU A 289 10.32 -15.24 -5.27
N ALA A 290 9.61 -14.74 -4.26
CA ALA A 290 8.17 -14.54 -4.32
C ALA A 290 7.80 -13.07 -4.58
N PHE A 291 8.56 -12.14 -4.00
CA PHE A 291 8.37 -10.72 -4.22
C PHE A 291 9.66 -9.94 -3.98
N ARG A 292 9.71 -8.73 -4.50
CA ARG A 292 10.79 -7.77 -4.30
C ARG A 292 10.23 -6.39 -4.07
N VAL A 293 10.78 -5.69 -3.07
CA VAL A 293 10.46 -4.30 -2.78
C VAL A 293 11.76 -3.50 -2.73
N ARG A 294 11.77 -2.34 -3.38
CA ARG A 294 12.84 -1.37 -3.24
C ARG A 294 12.28 -0.12 -2.57
N LEU A 295 12.92 0.29 -1.50
CA LEU A 295 12.56 1.46 -0.73
C LEU A 295 13.70 2.47 -0.83
N GLY A 296 13.39 3.69 -1.25
CA GLY A 296 14.32 4.81 -1.30
C GLY A 296 13.80 5.96 -0.47
N GLY A 297 14.69 6.66 0.22
CA GLY A 297 14.27 7.76 1.08
C GLY A 297 15.41 8.36 1.90
N VAL A 298 15.07 8.99 3.01
CA VAL A 298 15.99 9.64 3.93
C VAL A 298 16.09 8.83 5.21
N ALA A 299 17.32 8.57 5.67
CA ALA A 299 17.56 8.03 7.00
C ALA A 299 17.52 9.17 8.03
N ARG A 300 16.80 9.00 9.13
CA ARG A 300 16.69 9.95 10.24
C ARG A 300 17.01 9.28 11.56
N GLU A 301 17.62 10.02 12.48
CA GLU A 301 17.80 9.53 13.84
C GLU A 301 16.43 9.37 14.52
N GLY A 302 16.24 8.27 15.21
CA GLY A 302 14.99 8.00 15.95
C GLY A 302 14.92 8.99 17.13
N GLY A 303 13.80 9.72 17.25
CA GLY A 303 13.59 10.68 18.32
C GLY A 303 13.69 12.16 17.91
N ASP A 304 14.14 12.47 16.71
CA ASP A 304 14.07 13.84 16.20
C ASP A 304 12.61 14.22 15.91
N ALA A 305 12.02 14.96 16.87
CA ALA A 305 10.76 15.63 16.65
C ALA A 305 10.89 16.52 15.39
N VAL A 306 10.11 16.22 14.37
CA VAL A 306 10.10 17.03 13.14
C VAL A 306 9.60 18.44 13.51
N PRO A 307 10.38 19.50 13.28
CA PRO A 307 9.89 20.85 13.53
C PRO A 307 8.60 21.09 12.71
N PRO A 308 7.63 21.82 13.26
CA PRO A 308 6.42 22.19 12.54
C PRO A 308 6.85 22.94 11.26
N GLY A 309 6.38 22.44 10.11
CA GLY A 309 6.74 23.01 8.82
C GLY A 309 6.28 24.47 8.74
N ASP A 310 7.19 25.34 8.37
CA ASP A 310 6.88 26.72 8.00
C ASP A 310 5.88 26.71 6.84
N ALA A 311 4.89 27.57 6.94
CA ALA A 311 3.87 27.75 5.91
C ALA A 311 4.54 28.03 4.55
N VAL A 312 4.27 27.20 3.57
CA VAL A 312 4.80 27.33 2.22
C VAL A 312 4.24 28.60 1.61
N THR A 313 5.09 29.57 1.37
CA THR A 313 4.78 30.72 0.52
C THR A 313 4.55 30.24 -0.91
N PRO A 314 3.50 30.71 -1.62
CA PRO A 314 3.25 30.30 -3.00
C PRO A 314 4.30 30.97 -3.93
N GLY A 315 5.30 30.21 -4.35
CA GLY A 315 6.34 30.80 -5.20
C GLY A 315 7.30 29.86 -5.91
N ASP A 316 7.44 28.62 -5.48
CA ASP A 316 8.42 27.72 -6.09
C ASP A 316 7.76 26.67 -7.02
N ALA A 317 7.47 27.11 -8.24
CA ALA A 317 7.17 26.21 -9.35
C ALA A 317 8.47 25.52 -9.79
N VAL A 318 8.64 24.27 -9.39
CA VAL A 318 9.71 23.41 -9.91
C VAL A 318 9.36 22.98 -11.31
N THR A 319 10.07 23.49 -12.30
CA THR A 319 10.04 23.08 -13.71
C THR A 319 10.45 21.60 -13.82
N PRO A 320 9.74 20.74 -14.58
CA PRO A 320 10.11 19.35 -14.74
C PRO A 320 11.27 19.22 -15.71
N GLY A 321 12.43 18.93 -15.19
CA GLY A 321 13.58 18.47 -15.96
C GLY A 321 13.44 16.98 -16.28
N LEU A 322 12.91 16.66 -17.45
CA LEU A 322 13.04 15.33 -18.08
C LEU A 322 14.50 15.10 -18.44
N ARG A 323 15.10 14.01 -17.98
CA ARG A 323 15.96 13.13 -18.81
C ARG A 323 16.17 11.78 -18.16
N ALA A 324 16.01 10.81 -19.02
CA ALA A 324 16.24 9.40 -18.98
C ALA A 324 17.56 8.95 -18.33
N TYR A 325 17.48 7.87 -17.58
CA TYR A 325 18.31 6.67 -17.73
C TYR A 325 17.57 5.52 -17.08
#